data_2c4f61359b88c7a562cc1b017b2abdd9
#
_entry.id   2c4f61359b88c7a562cc1b017b2abdd9
#
_cell.length_a   1.000
_cell.length_b   1.000
_cell.length_c   1.000
_cell.angle_alpha   90.00
_cell.angle_beta   90.00
_cell.angle_gamma   90.00
#
_symmetry.space_group_name_H-M   'P 1'
#
loop_
_entity.id
_entity.type
_entity.pdbx_description
1 polymer ?
#
loop_
_entity_poly.entity_id
_entity_poly.type
_entity_poly.pdbx_seq_one_letter_code
_entity_poly.pdbx_strand_id
1 'polypeptide(L)'
;MIITEAGFRKNIFKRDYLNSGVLLMNMVQLKKTGLLKKCREMCTSKQMFMPDQSALNKLSVNKKICERKYNDQRRLHSDTVFQHFTTHFKFFPYVRTETVKPWQTEEVFGVLKIPREEYEVLFNKYKNALAELGSYEI
;
A
#
# COMPACT_ATOMS: atom_id res chain seq x y z
N MET A 1 5.77 -12.80 11.66
CA MET A 1 4.41 -12.74 11.06
C MET A 1 4.27 -11.41 10.37
N ILE A 2 3.73 -11.39 9.18
CA ILE A 2 3.41 -10.18 8.40
C ILE A 2 1.90 -10.10 8.30
N ILE A 3 1.33 -8.95 8.61
CA ILE A 3 -0.11 -8.70 8.56
C ILE A 3 -0.36 -7.54 7.61
N THR A 4 -1.24 -7.74 6.64
CA THR A 4 -1.66 -6.72 5.67
C THR A 4 -2.94 -7.14 4.96
N GLU A 5 -3.51 -6.26 4.16
CA GLU A 5 -4.66 -6.57 3.29
C GLU A 5 -4.22 -7.39 2.06
N ALA A 6 -5.17 -8.11 1.47
CA ALA A 6 -4.97 -8.83 0.22
C ALA A 6 -4.60 -7.86 -0.93
N GLY A 7 -3.47 -8.10 -1.58
CA GLY A 7 -3.00 -7.31 -2.71
C GLY A 7 -3.73 -7.63 -4.02
N PHE A 8 -3.28 -6.98 -5.09
CA PHE A 8 -3.79 -7.23 -6.43
C PHE A 8 -3.61 -8.70 -6.82
N ARG A 9 -4.70 -9.36 -7.13
CA ARG A 9 -4.76 -10.80 -7.40
C ARG A 9 -4.12 -11.14 -8.76
N LYS A 10 -2.83 -11.43 -8.78
CA LYS A 10 -2.25 -12.16 -9.91
C LYS A 10 -2.63 -13.65 -9.93
N ASN A 11 -3.05 -14.18 -8.81
CA ASN A 11 -3.55 -15.55 -8.67
C ASN A 11 -4.94 -15.52 -8.04
N ILE A 12 -5.97 -15.65 -8.87
CA ILE A 12 -7.36 -15.79 -8.46
C ILE A 12 -7.56 -16.92 -7.41
N PHE A 13 -6.62 -17.86 -7.34
CA PHE A 13 -6.63 -19.02 -6.45
C PHE A 13 -5.86 -18.83 -5.12
N LYS A 14 -5.07 -17.77 -4.96
CA LYS A 14 -4.32 -17.52 -3.70
C LYS A 14 -4.96 -16.39 -2.90
N ARG A 15 -5.82 -16.76 -1.96
CA ARG A 15 -6.47 -15.82 -1.03
C ARG A 15 -5.51 -15.18 -0.03
N ASP A 16 -4.29 -15.70 0.09
CA ASP A 16 -3.25 -15.27 1.03
C ASP A 16 -2.18 -14.36 0.42
N TYR A 17 -2.42 -13.83 -0.79
CA TYR A 17 -1.49 -12.90 -1.43
C TYR A 17 -1.59 -11.53 -0.78
N LEU A 18 -0.52 -11.10 -0.09
CA LEU A 18 -0.45 -9.83 0.63
C LEU A 18 -0.05 -8.66 -0.29
N ASN A 19 -0.55 -7.48 0.03
CA ASN A 19 -0.06 -6.20 -0.48
C ASN A 19 1.05 -5.68 0.45
N SER A 20 2.12 -5.08 -0.11
CA SER A 20 3.27 -4.59 0.67
C SER A 20 3.16 -3.12 1.12
N GLY A 21 2.06 -2.44 0.80
CA GLY A 21 1.92 -1.01 1.09
C GLY A 21 1.80 -0.68 2.57
N VAL A 22 1.10 -1.52 3.34
CA VAL A 22 1.01 -1.41 4.80
C VAL A 22 1.33 -2.76 5.42
N LEU A 23 2.35 -2.82 6.26
CA LEU A 23 2.86 -4.05 6.85
C LEU A 23 3.06 -3.89 8.36
N LEU A 24 2.46 -4.77 9.14
CA LEU A 24 2.83 -4.95 10.54
C LEU A 24 3.78 -6.14 10.66
N MET A 25 5.01 -5.88 11.12
CA MET A 25 6.09 -6.86 11.12
C MET A 25 6.58 -7.19 12.53
N ASN A 26 6.72 -8.48 12.84
CA ASN A 26 7.42 -8.92 14.04
C ASN A 26 8.94 -8.86 13.81
N MET A 27 9.58 -7.80 14.29
CA MET A 27 11.00 -7.53 14.04
C MET A 27 11.93 -8.61 14.64
N VAL A 28 11.56 -9.22 15.76
CA VAL A 28 12.34 -10.31 16.38
C VAL A 28 12.36 -11.53 15.45
N GLN A 29 11.20 -11.91 14.92
CA GLN A 29 11.10 -13.03 13.98
C GLN A 29 11.77 -12.72 12.64
N LEU A 30 11.67 -11.51 12.15
CA LEU A 30 12.34 -11.10 10.91
C LEU A 30 13.87 -11.22 11.03
N LYS A 31 14.45 -10.77 12.15
CA LYS A 31 15.88 -10.92 12.42
C LYS A 31 16.26 -12.40 12.51
N LYS A 32 15.51 -13.19 13.28
CA LYS A 32 15.78 -14.63 13.48
C LYS A 32 15.74 -15.43 12.18
N THR A 33 14.79 -15.13 11.29
CA THR A 33 14.61 -15.87 10.03
C THR A 33 15.45 -15.34 8.87
N GLY A 34 16.01 -14.13 8.99
CA GLY A 34 16.72 -13.43 7.93
C GLY A 34 15.82 -13.09 6.72
N LEU A 35 14.50 -13.00 6.92
CA LEU A 35 13.54 -12.86 5.83
C LEU A 35 13.84 -11.67 4.93
N LEU A 36 14.10 -10.49 5.49
CA LEU A 36 14.37 -9.28 4.68
C LEU A 36 15.64 -9.40 3.84
N LYS A 37 16.68 -10.08 4.36
CA LYS A 37 17.89 -10.39 3.59
C LYS A 37 17.56 -11.27 2.39
N LYS A 38 16.83 -12.37 2.61
CA LYS A 38 16.39 -13.30 1.55
C LYS A 38 15.49 -12.58 0.52
N CYS A 39 14.61 -11.67 0.95
CA CYS A 39 13.80 -10.85 0.04
C CYS A 39 14.68 -9.98 -0.86
N ARG A 40 15.67 -9.27 -0.32
CA ARG A 40 16.60 -8.46 -1.11
C ARG A 40 17.38 -9.30 -2.12
N GLU A 41 17.93 -10.42 -1.71
CA GLU A 41 18.64 -11.34 -2.59
C GLU A 41 17.74 -11.85 -3.73
N MET A 42 16.48 -12.12 -3.44
CA MET A 42 15.52 -12.50 -4.48
C MET A 42 15.21 -11.35 -5.44
N CYS A 43 15.05 -10.13 -4.93
CA CYS A 43 14.77 -8.95 -5.76
C CYS A 43 15.94 -8.62 -6.71
N THR A 44 17.18 -8.87 -6.29
CA THR A 44 18.38 -8.63 -7.12
C THR A 44 18.64 -9.77 -8.11
N SER A 45 18.28 -10.99 -7.78
CA SER A 45 18.54 -12.18 -8.61
C SER A 45 17.44 -12.51 -9.62
N LYS A 46 16.24 -11.94 -9.47
CA LYS A 46 15.08 -12.27 -10.32
C LYS A 46 14.31 -11.03 -10.73
N GLN A 47 14.05 -10.92 -12.03
CA GLN A 47 13.12 -9.91 -12.53
C GLN A 47 11.69 -10.27 -12.14
N MET A 48 11.03 -9.38 -11.40
CA MET A 48 9.66 -9.55 -10.93
C MET A 48 8.86 -8.26 -11.16
N PHE A 49 7.56 -8.39 -11.43
CA PHE A 49 6.70 -7.23 -11.71
C PHE A 49 6.55 -6.29 -10.51
N MET A 50 6.42 -6.84 -9.31
CA MET A 50 6.44 -6.11 -8.03
C MET A 50 7.45 -6.82 -7.13
N PRO A 51 8.74 -6.45 -7.19
CA PRO A 51 9.82 -7.24 -6.58
C PRO A 51 9.64 -7.46 -5.09
N ASP A 52 9.43 -6.39 -4.33
CA ASP A 52 9.23 -6.39 -2.87
C ASP A 52 8.03 -7.24 -2.45
N GLN A 53 6.88 -6.96 -3.04
CA GLN A 53 5.63 -7.67 -2.76
C GLN A 53 5.71 -9.15 -3.16
N SER A 54 6.32 -9.44 -4.30
CA SER A 54 6.49 -10.80 -4.80
C SER A 54 7.45 -11.61 -3.92
N ALA A 55 8.56 -11.02 -3.48
CA ALA A 55 9.52 -11.66 -2.60
C ALA A 55 8.89 -11.96 -1.23
N LEU A 56 8.20 -10.99 -0.62
CA LEU A 56 7.47 -11.18 0.64
C LEU A 56 6.43 -12.29 0.53
N ASN A 57 5.64 -12.31 -0.55
CA ASN A 57 4.62 -13.34 -0.76
C ASN A 57 5.20 -14.74 -0.92
N LYS A 58 6.37 -14.87 -1.56
CA LYS A 58 7.03 -16.16 -1.77
C LYS A 58 7.74 -16.69 -0.52
N LEU A 59 8.37 -15.80 0.24
CA LEU A 59 9.28 -16.18 1.32
C LEU A 59 8.65 -16.16 2.70
N SER A 60 7.52 -15.45 2.88
CA SER A 60 6.81 -15.40 4.15
C SER A 60 5.98 -16.65 4.36
N VAL A 61 6.37 -17.47 5.33
CA VAL A 61 5.62 -18.69 5.73
C VAL A 61 4.43 -18.32 6.61
N ASN A 62 4.64 -17.44 7.60
CA ASN A 62 3.62 -17.04 8.56
C ASN A 62 3.16 -15.60 8.24
N LYS A 63 2.13 -15.48 7.43
CA LYS A 63 1.49 -14.22 7.09
C LYS A 63 0.00 -14.28 7.40
N LYS A 64 -0.57 -13.14 7.78
CA LYS A 64 -2.00 -12.97 8.01
C LYS A 64 -2.48 -11.75 7.22
N ILE A 65 -3.57 -11.90 6.53
CA ILE A 65 -4.25 -10.79 5.86
C ILE A 65 -5.12 -10.09 6.90
N CYS A 66 -4.96 -8.77 7.03
CA CYS A 66 -5.80 -7.95 7.90
C CYS A 66 -7.06 -7.48 7.18
N GLU A 67 -7.95 -6.84 7.93
CA GLU A 67 -9.15 -6.23 7.38
C GLU A 67 -8.80 -5.06 6.44
N ARG A 68 -9.67 -4.80 5.46
CA ARG A 68 -9.56 -3.71 4.47
C ARG A 68 -9.21 -2.36 5.10
N LYS A 69 -9.84 -2.02 6.22
CA LYS A 69 -9.66 -0.72 6.88
C LYS A 69 -8.21 -0.35 7.20
N TYR A 70 -7.32 -1.35 7.35
CA TYR A 70 -5.90 -1.15 7.64
C TYR A 70 -5.03 -1.01 6.38
N ASN A 71 -5.61 -1.11 5.19
CA ASN A 71 -4.91 -0.87 3.91
C ASN A 71 -5.95 -0.61 2.81
N ASP A 72 -6.76 0.43 2.98
CA ASP A 72 -7.81 0.75 2.04
C ASP A 72 -7.22 1.40 0.78
N GLN A 73 -7.41 0.74 -0.36
CA GLN A 73 -6.72 1.09 -1.60
C GLN A 73 -7.61 1.79 -2.63
N ARG A 74 -8.92 1.79 -2.44
CA ARG A 74 -9.85 2.21 -3.49
C ARG A 74 -10.63 3.48 -3.15
N ARG A 75 -11.20 3.54 -1.98
CA ARG A 75 -12.00 4.67 -1.52
C ARG A 75 -11.87 4.82 -0.02
N LEU A 76 -12.11 6.02 0.45
CA LEU A 76 -12.24 6.27 1.88
C LEU A 76 -13.60 5.72 2.37
N HIS A 77 -13.58 4.89 3.40
CA HIS A 77 -14.76 4.42 4.11
C HIS A 77 -14.77 5.02 5.51
N SER A 78 -15.93 5.03 6.15
CA SER A 78 -16.07 5.58 7.51
C SER A 78 -15.20 4.88 8.56
N ASP A 79 -14.86 3.62 8.33
CA ASP A 79 -14.00 2.79 9.19
C ASP A 79 -12.53 2.72 8.72
N THR A 80 -12.14 3.47 7.69
CA THR A 80 -10.77 3.46 7.17
C THR A 80 -9.78 3.99 8.20
N VAL A 81 -8.77 3.18 8.53
CA VAL A 81 -7.66 3.55 9.42
C VAL A 81 -6.46 4.04 8.61
N PHE A 82 -6.10 3.32 7.54
CA PHE A 82 -5.04 3.70 6.62
C PHE A 82 -5.53 3.70 5.18
N GLN A 83 -5.54 4.89 4.57
CA GLN A 83 -5.78 5.04 3.13
C GLN A 83 -4.46 4.88 2.37
N HIS A 84 -4.38 3.87 1.51
CA HIS A 84 -3.20 3.59 0.71
C HIS A 84 -3.40 4.02 -0.75
N PHE A 85 -2.72 5.08 -1.16
CA PHE A 85 -2.75 5.60 -2.52
C PHE A 85 -1.87 4.75 -3.43
N THR A 86 -2.49 3.90 -4.22
CA THR A 86 -1.81 2.93 -5.09
C THR A 86 -1.91 3.29 -6.57
N THR A 87 -1.16 2.57 -7.40
CA THR A 87 -1.32 2.62 -8.85
C THR A 87 -2.56 1.81 -9.26
N HIS A 88 -3.43 2.43 -10.03
CA HIS A 88 -4.61 1.81 -10.61
C HIS A 88 -4.37 1.43 -12.08
N PHE A 89 -4.88 0.26 -12.47
CA PHE A 89 -4.86 -0.20 -13.85
C PHE A 89 -6.22 0.08 -14.49
N LYS A 90 -6.24 0.85 -15.57
CA LYS A 90 -7.41 1.04 -16.43
C LYS A 90 -7.21 0.25 -17.72
N PHE A 91 -8.24 -0.48 -18.13
CA PHE A 91 -8.17 -1.41 -19.27
C PHE A 91 -8.92 -0.90 -20.51
N PHE A 92 -9.73 0.12 -20.36
CA PHE A 92 -10.48 0.69 -21.48
C PHE A 92 -10.20 2.19 -21.61
N PRO A 93 -10.06 2.76 -22.84
CA PRO A 93 -10.02 2.12 -24.16
C PRO A 93 -8.71 1.35 -24.46
N TYR A 94 -7.66 1.58 -23.68
CA TYR A 94 -6.37 0.89 -23.77
C TYR A 94 -5.80 0.70 -22.36
N VAL A 95 -4.88 -0.24 -22.23
CA VAL A 95 -4.24 -0.53 -20.93
C VAL A 95 -3.34 0.65 -20.54
N ARG A 96 -3.67 1.29 -19.44
CA ARG A 96 -2.88 2.38 -18.84
C ARG A 96 -2.80 2.24 -17.33
N THR A 97 -1.75 2.79 -16.76
CA THR A 97 -1.60 2.93 -15.31
C THR A 97 -1.88 4.35 -14.88
N GLU A 98 -2.57 4.50 -13.78
CA GLU A 98 -2.89 5.78 -13.17
C GLU A 98 -2.44 5.73 -11.70
N THR A 99 -1.41 6.51 -11.37
CA THR A 99 -0.88 6.58 -10.01
C THR A 99 -1.36 7.87 -9.38
N VAL A 100 -2.21 7.76 -8.38
CA VAL A 100 -2.75 8.90 -7.65
C VAL A 100 -2.04 9.05 -6.33
N LYS A 101 -1.64 10.28 -6.02
CA LYS A 101 -0.99 10.65 -4.76
C LYS A 101 -1.88 11.61 -3.97
N PRO A 102 -1.78 11.65 -2.62
CA PRO A 102 -2.69 12.46 -1.81
C PRO A 102 -2.63 13.96 -2.11
N TRP A 103 -1.55 14.46 -2.69
CA TRP A 103 -1.41 15.86 -3.12
C TRP A 103 -1.96 16.18 -4.51
N GLN A 104 -2.37 15.17 -5.27
CA GLN A 104 -3.01 15.31 -6.58
C GLN A 104 -4.53 15.31 -6.40
N THR A 105 -5.09 16.44 -5.98
CA THR A 105 -6.47 16.54 -5.51
C THR A 105 -7.51 16.16 -6.56
N GLU A 106 -7.38 16.66 -7.78
CA GLU A 106 -8.36 16.40 -8.85
C GLU A 106 -8.35 14.94 -9.29
N GLU A 107 -7.17 14.34 -9.38
CA GLU A 107 -7.01 12.92 -9.69
C GLU A 107 -7.57 12.02 -8.58
N VAL A 108 -7.43 12.44 -7.31
CA VAL A 108 -7.99 11.71 -6.17
C VAL A 108 -9.51 11.60 -6.28
N PHE A 109 -10.20 12.69 -6.58
CA PHE A 109 -11.66 12.69 -6.73
C PHE A 109 -12.11 11.82 -7.91
N GLY A 110 -11.42 11.89 -9.05
CA GLY A 110 -11.76 11.12 -10.23
C GLY A 110 -11.52 9.61 -10.10
N VAL A 111 -10.49 9.20 -9.39
CA VAL A 111 -10.04 7.80 -9.30
C VAL A 111 -10.58 7.09 -8.07
N LEU A 112 -10.51 7.71 -6.91
CA LEU A 112 -10.86 7.07 -5.63
C LEU A 112 -12.32 7.26 -5.25
N LYS A 113 -13.07 8.11 -5.95
CA LYS A 113 -14.47 8.42 -5.64
C LYS A 113 -14.69 8.84 -4.18
N ILE A 114 -13.71 9.54 -3.61
CA ILE A 114 -13.81 10.11 -2.27
C ILE A 114 -14.67 11.37 -2.36
N PRO A 115 -15.64 11.58 -1.48
CA PRO A 115 -16.36 12.85 -1.40
C PRO A 115 -15.38 14.00 -1.21
N ARG A 116 -15.56 15.08 -1.98
CA ARG A 116 -14.62 16.21 -2.00
C ARG A 116 -14.42 16.79 -0.61
N GLU A 117 -15.50 16.98 0.11
CA GLU A 117 -15.51 17.55 1.46
C GLU A 117 -14.68 16.71 2.44
N GLU A 118 -14.84 15.39 2.43
CA GLU A 118 -14.07 14.49 3.30
C GLU A 118 -12.57 14.52 2.96
N TYR A 119 -12.23 14.60 1.69
CA TYR A 119 -10.85 14.66 1.25
C TYR A 119 -10.20 16.01 1.59
N GLU A 120 -10.91 17.12 1.43
CA GLU A 120 -10.41 18.46 1.78
C GLU A 120 -10.06 18.56 3.27
N VAL A 121 -10.87 17.95 4.14
CA VAL A 121 -10.56 17.86 5.56
C VAL A 121 -9.25 17.11 5.82
N LEU A 122 -9.07 15.96 5.17
CA LEU A 122 -7.84 15.17 5.29
C LEU A 122 -6.63 15.91 4.72
N PHE A 123 -6.79 16.54 3.57
CA PHE A 123 -5.72 17.28 2.89
C PHE A 123 -5.28 18.51 3.68
N ASN A 124 -6.21 19.22 4.28
CA ASN A 124 -5.90 20.37 5.15
C ASN A 124 -5.17 19.93 6.43
N LYS A 125 -5.57 18.82 7.04
CA LYS A 125 -4.82 18.23 8.16
C LYS A 125 -3.38 17.86 7.75
N TYR A 126 -3.21 17.27 6.58
CA TYR A 126 -1.89 16.94 6.06
C TYR A 126 -1.03 18.19 5.79
N LYS A 127 -1.59 19.23 5.16
CA LYS A 127 -0.90 20.50 4.93
C LYS A 127 -0.47 21.18 6.24
N ASN A 128 -1.34 21.19 7.23
CA ASN A 128 -1.04 21.78 8.54
C ASN A 128 0.10 21.02 9.23
N ALA A 129 0.05 19.69 9.22
CA ALA A 129 1.13 18.87 9.76
C ALA A 129 2.48 19.10 9.04
N LEU A 130 2.48 19.26 7.71
CA LEU A 130 3.69 19.60 6.96
C LEU A 130 4.21 20.99 7.31
N ALA A 131 3.34 21.98 7.48
CA ALA A 131 3.72 23.33 7.87
C ALA A 131 4.35 23.35 9.27
N GLU A 132 3.78 22.58 10.20
CA GLU A 132 4.35 22.42 11.55
C GLU A 132 5.74 21.77 11.50
N LEU A 133 5.95 20.74 10.69
CA LEU A 133 7.25 20.09 10.51
C LEU A 133 8.29 21.01 9.83
N GLY A 134 7.87 21.82 8.87
CA GLY A 134 8.73 22.79 8.19
C GLY A 134 9.14 23.98 9.05
N SER A 135 8.44 24.22 10.16
CA SER A 135 8.82 25.26 11.14
C SER A 135 9.90 24.83 12.13
N TYR A 136 10.23 23.54 12.17
CA TYR A 136 11.40 23.02 12.89
C TYR A 136 12.59 23.01 11.91
N GLU A 137 13.22 24.18 11.69
CA GLU A 137 14.53 24.23 11.04
C GLU A 137 15.53 23.45 11.90
N ILE A 138 16.22 22.50 11.27
CA ILE A 138 17.31 21.71 11.85
C ILE A 138 18.58 22.59 11.89
#